data_fbc9eb6ae08802591638320d914d4196
#
_entry.id   fbc9eb6ae08802591638320d914d4196
#
_cell.length_a   1.000
_cell.length_b   1.000
_cell.length_c   1.000
_cell.angle_alpha   90.00
_cell.angle_beta   90.00
_cell.angle_gamma   90.00
#
_symmetry.space_group_name_H-M   'P 1'
#
loop_
_entity.id
_entity.type
_entity.pdbx_description
1 polymer ?
#
loop_
_entity_poly.entity_id
_entity_poly.type
_entity_poly.pdbx_seq_one_letter_code
_entity_poly.pdbx_strand_id
1 'polypeptide(L)'
;MSKRKYTYIDLFSGSGGFSLGFDWAGFKNIFSVEYDHEICETYRYNFPEHNLVECNITELEDKRILDLVKDQEIDVVIGGPPCQGFSMAGNIGRRFADDPRNNLFKEFVRVVKLIRPQCFVMENVARLYTRLNGQTREEIKQHFEALGYVVEARIVYASDYGVPQNRSRVLFIGKLTDNFMYQIHFPAKATGAPPTIKDAIGHYPPLRSGETSDVPNHEAMVHSAQMLEKMAYVKDGGRRDDIPEHLRPQKGDIRKYIRYDSTKSSICITGDMRKVFHYEQNRALTVRELAAIQTYPDSFVFLGSKIKQQQMVGNSVPPVLAKAIAEAVKTMLQ
;
A
#
# COMPACT_ATOMS: atom_id res chain seq x y z
N MET A 1 32.78 3.40 15.69
CA MET A 1 31.46 3.63 16.27
C MET A 1 30.42 3.24 15.23
N SER A 2 29.51 2.29 15.52
CA SER A 2 28.43 1.98 14.57
C SER A 2 27.51 3.22 14.46
N LYS A 3 27.21 3.67 13.22
CA LYS A 3 26.23 4.75 13.02
C LYS A 3 24.92 4.34 13.68
N ARG A 4 24.29 5.24 14.45
CA ARG A 4 22.93 5.06 14.98
C ARG A 4 21.98 4.68 13.84
N LYS A 5 21.15 3.67 14.04
CA LYS A 5 20.05 3.37 13.09
C LYS A 5 18.96 4.42 13.27
N TYR A 6 18.50 4.97 12.17
CA TYR A 6 17.30 5.82 12.18
C TYR A 6 16.08 5.02 12.62
N THR A 7 15.15 5.70 13.30
CA THR A 7 13.96 5.10 13.89
C THR A 7 12.70 5.52 13.17
N TYR A 8 11.69 4.65 13.18
CA TYR A 8 10.38 5.01 12.64
C TYR A 8 9.21 4.44 13.44
N ILE A 9 8.06 5.11 13.30
CA ILE A 9 6.73 4.67 13.75
C ILE A 9 5.88 4.45 12.50
N ASP A 10 5.10 3.35 12.43
CA ASP A 10 4.18 3.07 11.32
C ASP A 10 2.73 3.12 11.79
N LEU A 11 1.99 4.13 11.35
CA LEU A 11 0.58 4.31 11.67
C LEU A 11 -0.29 3.77 10.54
N PHE A 12 -1.33 3.00 10.90
CA PHE A 12 -2.16 2.29 9.92
C PHE A 12 -1.35 1.26 9.14
N SER A 13 -0.53 0.50 9.85
CA SER A 13 0.53 -0.33 9.26
C SER A 13 0.02 -1.43 8.32
N GLY A 14 -1.25 -1.81 8.43
CA GLY A 14 -1.80 -2.90 7.63
C GLY A 14 -0.99 -4.19 7.83
N SER A 15 -0.76 -4.93 6.76
CA SER A 15 0.10 -6.12 6.79
C SER A 15 1.61 -5.82 6.82
N GLY A 16 2.02 -4.54 6.88
CA GLY A 16 3.41 -4.16 7.07
C GLY A 16 4.22 -3.93 5.78
N GLY A 17 3.58 -3.69 4.63
CA GLY A 17 4.33 -3.43 3.40
C GLY A 17 5.19 -2.17 3.47
N PHE A 18 4.71 -1.13 4.16
CA PHE A 18 5.48 0.08 4.39
C PHE A 18 6.64 -0.19 5.36
N SER A 19 6.35 -0.84 6.49
CA SER A 19 7.35 -1.27 7.48
C SER A 19 8.46 -2.10 6.84
N LEU A 20 8.12 -3.09 5.99
CA LEU A 20 9.09 -3.97 5.34
C LEU A 20 10.09 -3.20 4.48
N GLY A 21 9.62 -2.19 3.74
CA GLY A 21 10.51 -1.35 2.93
C GLY A 21 11.44 -0.48 3.77
N PHE A 22 10.98 0.06 4.90
CA PHE A 22 11.79 0.82 5.85
C PHE A 22 12.84 -0.07 6.55
N ASP A 23 12.47 -1.30 6.93
CA ASP A 23 13.41 -2.28 7.47
C ASP A 23 14.51 -2.63 6.45
N TRP A 24 14.15 -2.84 5.18
CA TRP A 24 15.14 -3.07 4.10
C TRP A 24 16.08 -1.89 3.88
N ALA A 25 15.65 -0.67 4.17
CA ALA A 25 16.52 0.51 4.13
C ALA A 25 17.36 0.68 5.43
N GLY A 26 17.21 -0.23 6.41
CA GLY A 26 18.00 -0.26 7.65
C GLY A 26 17.48 0.66 8.75
N PHE A 27 16.22 1.10 8.68
CA PHE A 27 15.56 1.78 9.80
C PHE A 27 15.18 0.77 10.89
N LYS A 28 14.92 1.28 12.10
CA LYS A 28 14.46 0.50 13.26
C LYS A 28 13.02 0.88 13.57
N ASN A 29 12.11 -0.09 13.56
CA ASN A 29 10.75 0.11 14.06
C ASN A 29 10.77 0.36 15.58
N ILE A 30 9.98 1.33 16.05
CA ILE A 30 9.76 1.58 17.48
C ILE A 30 8.40 1.03 17.90
N PHE A 31 7.36 1.37 17.17
CA PHE A 31 6.06 0.70 17.24
C PHE A 31 5.27 0.91 15.96
N SER A 32 4.29 0.04 15.75
CA SER A 32 3.32 0.13 14.66
C SER A 32 1.90 0.06 15.21
N VAL A 33 0.92 0.64 14.52
CA VAL A 33 -0.49 0.65 14.95
C VAL A 33 -1.36 0.07 13.84
N GLU A 34 -2.15 -0.93 14.17
CA GLU A 34 -3.20 -1.50 13.32
C GLU A 34 -4.39 -1.90 14.21
N TYR A 35 -5.60 -1.76 13.71
CA TYR A 35 -6.82 -2.04 14.50
C TYR A 35 -7.47 -3.38 14.17
N ASP A 36 -7.26 -3.90 12.97
CA ASP A 36 -7.91 -5.10 12.49
C ASP A 36 -7.15 -6.34 12.96
N HIS A 37 -7.79 -7.14 13.80
CA HIS A 37 -7.19 -8.31 14.43
C HIS A 37 -6.56 -9.30 13.43
N GLU A 38 -7.28 -9.67 12.35
CA GLU A 38 -6.77 -10.61 11.35
C GLU A 38 -5.53 -10.06 10.61
N ILE A 39 -5.47 -8.72 10.42
CA ILE A 39 -4.30 -8.07 9.84
C ILE A 39 -3.14 -8.05 10.83
N CYS A 40 -3.43 -7.80 12.13
CA CYS A 40 -2.43 -7.83 13.20
C CYS A 40 -1.76 -9.20 13.33
N GLU A 41 -2.51 -10.30 13.15
CA GLU A 41 -1.93 -11.65 13.14
C GLU A 41 -0.91 -11.82 12.02
N THR A 42 -1.24 -11.37 10.79
CA THR A 42 -0.30 -11.37 9.66
C THR A 42 0.93 -10.52 9.95
N TYR A 43 0.74 -9.33 10.53
CA TYR A 43 1.84 -8.44 10.88
C TYR A 43 2.79 -9.10 11.89
N ARG A 44 2.27 -9.60 13.03
CA ARG A 44 3.07 -10.25 14.08
C ARG A 44 3.83 -11.47 13.58
N TYR A 45 3.21 -12.26 12.70
CA TYR A 45 3.85 -13.42 12.12
C TYR A 45 5.12 -13.07 11.32
N ASN A 46 5.06 -11.97 10.54
CA ASN A 46 6.16 -11.57 9.67
C ASN A 46 7.16 -10.62 10.34
N PHE A 47 6.77 -9.96 11.43
CA PHE A 47 7.59 -8.99 12.19
C PHE A 47 7.61 -9.31 13.68
N PRO A 48 8.18 -10.47 14.10
CA PRO A 48 8.15 -10.89 15.50
C PRO A 48 8.92 -9.93 16.44
N GLU A 49 9.85 -9.15 15.91
CA GLU A 49 10.65 -8.18 16.67
C GLU A 49 10.00 -6.78 16.76
N HIS A 50 8.92 -6.53 16.02
CA HIS A 50 8.24 -5.26 16.06
C HIS A 50 7.24 -5.17 17.20
N ASN A 51 7.11 -3.97 17.77
CA ASN A 51 6.08 -3.67 18.77
C ASN A 51 4.79 -3.23 18.06
N LEU A 52 3.87 -4.17 17.79
CA LEU A 52 2.58 -3.85 17.21
C LEU A 52 1.54 -3.55 18.31
N VAL A 53 0.99 -2.35 18.26
CA VAL A 53 -0.14 -1.92 19.10
C VAL A 53 -1.43 -2.17 18.33
N GLU A 54 -2.17 -3.18 18.74
CA GLU A 54 -3.48 -3.52 18.17
C GLU A 54 -4.56 -2.67 18.82
N CYS A 55 -4.93 -1.56 18.20
CA CYS A 55 -6.01 -0.70 18.63
C CYS A 55 -6.48 0.24 17.53
N ASN A 56 -7.68 0.80 17.69
CA ASN A 56 -8.07 1.96 16.92
C ASN A 56 -7.23 3.18 17.36
N ILE A 57 -6.57 3.84 16.42
CA ILE A 57 -5.70 4.98 16.71
C ILE A 57 -6.42 6.13 17.43
N THR A 58 -7.75 6.26 17.26
CA THR A 58 -8.57 7.25 17.97
C THR A 58 -8.69 6.96 19.46
N GLU A 59 -8.40 5.73 19.90
CA GLU A 59 -8.41 5.28 21.29
C GLU A 59 -7.01 5.26 21.90
N LEU A 60 -5.96 5.47 21.08
CA LEU A 60 -4.58 5.49 21.53
C LEU A 60 -4.24 6.86 22.11
N GLU A 61 -4.25 6.93 23.44
CA GLU A 61 -3.99 8.17 24.18
C GLU A 61 -2.55 8.68 24.00
N ASP A 62 -2.38 10.00 24.03
CA ASP A 62 -1.07 10.66 23.91
C ASP A 62 -0.06 10.16 24.95
N LYS A 63 -0.50 9.96 26.19
CA LYS A 63 0.35 9.40 27.24
C LYS A 63 0.90 8.03 26.85
N ARG A 64 0.04 7.14 26.30
CA ARG A 64 0.46 5.80 25.87
C ARG A 64 1.47 5.87 24.72
N ILE A 65 1.29 6.80 23.77
CA ILE A 65 2.24 7.03 22.68
C ILE A 65 3.60 7.45 23.25
N LEU A 66 3.62 8.41 24.18
CA LEU A 66 4.85 8.86 24.84
C LEU A 66 5.53 7.73 25.63
N ASP A 67 4.75 6.89 26.33
CA ASP A 67 5.27 5.71 27.04
C ASP A 67 5.89 4.67 26.08
N LEU A 68 5.34 4.51 24.87
CA LEU A 68 5.88 3.61 23.83
C LEU A 68 7.22 4.12 23.25
N VAL A 69 7.33 5.41 23.06
CA VAL A 69 8.55 6.05 22.58
C VAL A 69 9.62 6.11 23.66
N LYS A 70 9.21 6.34 24.91
CA LYS A 70 10.11 6.61 26.04
C LYS A 70 11.07 7.75 25.68
N ASP A 71 12.38 7.55 25.97
CA ASP A 71 13.44 8.53 25.70
C ASP A 71 14.07 8.33 24.29
N GLN A 72 13.43 7.58 23.42
CA GLN A 72 13.95 7.36 22.07
C GLN A 72 13.57 8.53 21.14
N GLU A 73 14.55 9.04 20.43
CA GLU A 73 14.30 9.99 19.35
C GLU A 73 13.66 9.27 18.15
N ILE A 74 12.58 9.84 17.63
CA ILE A 74 11.88 9.30 16.46
C ILE A 74 12.27 10.14 15.24
N ASP A 75 12.96 9.50 14.31
CA ASP A 75 13.39 10.18 13.09
C ASP A 75 12.24 10.34 12.09
N VAL A 76 11.35 9.32 11.98
CA VAL A 76 10.30 9.31 10.96
C VAL A 76 8.98 8.76 11.50
N VAL A 77 7.86 9.41 11.12
CA VAL A 77 6.51 8.83 11.23
C VAL A 77 6.00 8.54 9.83
N ILE A 78 5.63 7.29 9.57
CA ILE A 78 5.05 6.86 8.30
C ILE A 78 3.61 6.40 8.50
N GLY A 79 2.82 6.37 7.41
CA GLY A 79 1.49 5.77 7.44
C GLY A 79 0.62 6.09 6.24
N GLY A 80 -0.44 5.31 6.10
CA GLY A 80 -1.46 5.48 5.07
C GLY A 80 -2.86 5.62 5.67
N PRO A 81 -3.23 6.78 6.25
CA PRO A 81 -4.56 6.95 6.86
C PRO A 81 -5.66 6.72 5.82
N PRO A 82 -6.63 5.82 6.07
CA PRO A 82 -7.69 5.57 5.11
C PRO A 82 -8.56 6.81 4.89
N CYS A 83 -8.76 7.14 3.62
CA CYS A 83 -9.60 8.26 3.18
C CYS A 83 -10.97 7.76 2.74
N GLN A 84 -11.89 7.55 3.66
CA GLN A 84 -13.23 7.04 3.38
C GLN A 84 -14.19 8.09 2.77
N GLY A 85 -13.87 9.37 2.86
CA GLY A 85 -14.70 10.50 2.39
C GLY A 85 -14.74 10.70 0.87
N PHE A 86 -14.20 9.78 0.03
CA PHE A 86 -14.07 9.98 -1.41
C PHE A 86 -15.25 9.52 -2.27
N SER A 87 -16.36 9.04 -1.70
CA SER A 87 -17.56 8.77 -2.50
C SER A 87 -18.11 10.10 -3.04
N MET A 88 -18.42 10.13 -4.34
CA MET A 88 -18.80 11.33 -5.09
C MET A 88 -20.15 11.97 -4.65
N ALA A 89 -20.90 11.36 -3.76
CA ALA A 89 -22.20 11.84 -3.32
C ALA A 89 -22.07 12.61 -2.00
N GLY A 90 -22.19 13.92 -2.04
CA GLY A 90 -22.57 14.71 -0.87
C GLY A 90 -21.54 15.70 -0.29
N ASN A 91 -20.40 15.96 -0.90
CA ASN A 91 -19.35 16.82 -0.31
C ASN A 91 -19.06 18.12 -1.05
N ILE A 92 -20.06 18.73 -1.66
CA ILE A 92 -19.91 20.07 -2.25
C ILE A 92 -19.85 21.09 -1.09
N GLY A 93 -18.69 21.76 -0.92
CA GLY A 93 -18.55 22.90 -0.02
C GLY A 93 -17.98 22.63 1.39
N ARG A 94 -17.62 21.39 1.77
CA ARG A 94 -16.96 21.13 3.06
C ARG A 94 -15.44 21.03 2.92
N ARG A 95 -14.70 21.60 3.87
CA ARG A 95 -13.25 21.39 3.98
C ARG A 95 -12.95 19.92 4.24
N PHE A 96 -11.80 19.43 3.76
CA PHE A 96 -11.37 18.05 3.93
C PHE A 96 -11.28 17.64 5.40
N ALA A 97 -10.69 18.49 6.25
CA ALA A 97 -10.53 18.25 7.66
C ALA A 97 -11.86 18.25 8.45
N ASP A 98 -12.89 18.93 7.96
CA ASP A 98 -14.18 19.04 8.66
C ASP A 98 -15.11 17.84 8.35
N ASP A 99 -14.73 16.95 7.45
CA ASP A 99 -15.49 15.73 7.15
C ASP A 99 -15.19 14.66 8.21
N PRO A 100 -16.19 14.18 8.98
CA PRO A 100 -15.97 13.16 10.02
C PRO A 100 -15.32 11.88 9.51
N ARG A 101 -15.47 11.58 8.21
CA ARG A 101 -14.86 10.41 7.55
C ARG A 101 -13.33 10.53 7.38
N ASN A 102 -12.78 11.72 7.59
CA ASN A 102 -11.34 12.01 7.52
C ASN A 102 -10.70 12.16 8.91
N ASN A 103 -11.39 11.74 9.98
CA ASN A 103 -10.86 11.82 11.34
C ASN A 103 -9.49 11.09 11.47
N LEU A 104 -9.29 10.02 10.72
CA LEU A 104 -8.04 9.26 10.76
C LEU A 104 -6.83 10.04 10.21
N PHE A 105 -7.04 10.96 9.27
CA PHE A 105 -6.01 11.93 8.88
C PHE A 105 -5.62 12.84 10.05
N LYS A 106 -6.60 13.33 10.84
CA LYS A 106 -6.33 14.16 12.02
C LYS A 106 -5.53 13.41 13.07
N GLU A 107 -5.74 12.11 13.21
CA GLU A 107 -4.97 11.26 14.12
C GLU A 107 -3.50 11.16 13.65
N PHE A 108 -3.25 11.03 12.36
CA PHE A 108 -1.88 11.08 11.84
C PHE A 108 -1.23 12.42 12.17
N VAL A 109 -1.92 13.55 11.96
CA VAL A 109 -1.43 14.90 12.31
C VAL A 109 -1.20 15.03 13.81
N ARG A 110 -2.10 14.48 14.66
CA ARG A 110 -1.96 14.48 16.13
C ARG A 110 -0.67 13.78 16.55
N VAL A 111 -0.41 12.59 16.02
CA VAL A 111 0.82 11.84 16.38
C VAL A 111 2.07 12.58 15.90
N VAL A 112 2.08 13.12 14.67
CA VAL A 112 3.21 13.95 14.17
C VAL A 112 3.43 15.17 15.07
N LYS A 113 2.36 15.86 15.50
CA LYS A 113 2.44 16.99 16.43
C LYS A 113 3.03 16.60 17.77
N LEU A 114 2.61 15.44 18.31
CA LEU A 114 3.03 14.95 19.62
C LEU A 114 4.50 14.50 19.61
N ILE A 115 4.89 13.74 18.60
CA ILE A 115 6.22 13.11 18.49
C ILE A 115 7.25 14.09 17.92
N ARG A 116 6.86 15.01 17.04
CA ARG A 116 7.74 15.96 16.34
C ARG A 116 8.93 15.27 15.64
N PRO A 117 8.67 14.22 14.80
CA PRO A 117 9.75 13.51 14.11
C PRO A 117 10.50 14.47 13.17
N GLN A 118 11.75 14.15 12.83
CA GLN A 118 12.51 14.94 11.85
C GLN A 118 11.86 14.93 10.47
N CYS A 119 11.23 13.80 10.08
CA CYS A 119 10.49 13.65 8.83
C CYS A 119 9.18 12.93 9.08
N PHE A 120 8.22 13.13 8.18
CA PHE A 120 7.06 12.23 8.07
C PHE A 120 6.82 11.86 6.62
N VAL A 121 6.19 10.70 6.40
CA VAL A 121 5.70 10.28 5.09
C VAL A 121 4.27 9.79 5.23
N MET A 122 3.34 10.45 4.55
CA MET A 122 1.94 10.03 4.47
C MET A 122 1.62 9.61 3.03
N GLU A 123 1.21 8.34 2.87
CA GLU A 123 0.76 7.79 1.59
C GLU A 123 -0.77 7.85 1.48
N ASN A 124 -1.27 8.04 0.27
CA ASN A 124 -2.70 7.94 0.00
C ASN A 124 -2.99 7.68 -1.50
N VAL A 125 -4.27 7.49 -1.84
CA VAL A 125 -4.70 7.32 -3.23
C VAL A 125 -4.42 8.57 -4.06
N ALA A 126 -3.93 8.41 -5.30
CA ALA A 126 -3.54 9.54 -6.15
C ALA A 126 -4.68 10.54 -6.42
N ARG A 127 -5.95 10.09 -6.39
CA ARG A 127 -7.11 10.95 -6.56
C ARG A 127 -7.21 12.05 -5.51
N LEU A 128 -6.63 11.86 -4.32
CA LEU A 128 -6.57 12.87 -3.27
C LEU A 128 -5.81 14.11 -3.73
N TYR A 129 -4.78 13.96 -4.54
CA TYR A 129 -3.95 15.04 -5.05
C TYR A 129 -4.72 16.03 -5.93
N THR A 130 -5.63 15.52 -6.77
CA THR A 130 -6.41 16.34 -7.73
C THR A 130 -7.77 16.74 -7.21
N ARG A 131 -8.20 16.23 -6.05
CA ARG A 131 -9.51 16.50 -5.49
C ARG A 131 -9.75 18.01 -5.28
N LEU A 132 -10.96 18.47 -5.62
CA LEU A 132 -11.34 19.88 -5.53
C LEU A 132 -10.31 20.82 -6.16
N ASN A 133 -9.82 20.45 -7.35
CA ASN A 133 -8.79 21.21 -8.07
C ASN A 133 -7.51 21.44 -7.23
N GLY A 134 -7.14 20.45 -6.38
CA GLY A 134 -5.94 20.52 -5.53
C GLY A 134 -6.16 21.14 -4.14
N GLN A 135 -7.32 21.67 -3.84
CA GLN A 135 -7.60 22.31 -2.53
C GLN A 135 -7.36 21.33 -1.37
N THR A 136 -7.78 20.05 -1.52
CA THR A 136 -7.55 19.04 -0.49
C THR A 136 -6.05 18.82 -0.23
N ARG A 137 -5.22 18.81 -1.26
CA ARG A 137 -3.77 18.69 -1.13
C ARG A 137 -3.19 19.88 -0.35
N GLU A 138 -3.58 21.10 -0.69
CA GLU A 138 -3.10 22.29 -0.01
C GLU A 138 -3.57 22.34 1.45
N GLU A 139 -4.81 21.96 1.74
CA GLU A 139 -5.32 21.86 3.10
C GLU A 139 -4.50 20.86 3.95
N ILE A 140 -4.19 19.70 3.41
CA ILE A 140 -3.34 18.69 4.09
C ILE A 140 -1.94 19.28 4.36
N LYS A 141 -1.32 19.95 3.39
CA LYS A 141 -0.01 20.57 3.57
C LYS A 141 -0.05 21.62 4.70
N GLN A 142 -1.03 22.51 4.70
CA GLN A 142 -1.19 23.58 5.70
C GLN A 142 -1.25 23.03 7.14
N HIS A 143 -1.87 21.86 7.37
CA HIS A 143 -1.89 21.23 8.70
C HIS A 143 -0.50 20.90 9.22
N PHE A 144 0.40 20.43 8.36
CA PHE A 144 1.78 20.11 8.76
C PHE A 144 2.70 21.35 8.74
N GLU A 145 2.50 22.26 7.81
CA GLU A 145 3.22 23.54 7.75
C GLU A 145 3.00 24.36 9.03
N ALA A 146 1.77 24.36 9.58
CA ALA A 146 1.46 24.96 10.87
C ALA A 146 2.20 24.31 12.07
N LEU A 147 2.76 23.10 11.89
CA LEU A 147 3.60 22.42 12.88
C LEU A 147 5.10 22.69 12.67
N GLY A 148 5.49 23.49 11.68
CA GLY A 148 6.88 23.83 11.36
C GLY A 148 7.55 22.88 10.35
N TYR A 149 6.78 22.12 9.57
CA TYR A 149 7.32 21.28 8.50
C TYR A 149 7.32 22.02 7.17
N VAL A 150 8.37 21.83 6.38
CA VAL A 150 8.32 22.06 4.94
C VAL A 150 7.73 20.79 4.31
N VAL A 151 6.68 20.93 3.50
CA VAL A 151 5.90 19.79 2.98
C VAL A 151 5.75 19.86 1.47
N GLU A 152 6.06 18.77 0.80
CA GLU A 152 5.72 18.58 -0.61
C GLU A 152 4.83 17.35 -0.81
N ALA A 153 4.02 17.41 -1.87
CA ALA A 153 3.17 16.30 -2.30
C ALA A 153 3.44 15.97 -3.76
N ARG A 154 3.59 14.68 -4.07
CA ARG A 154 3.75 14.21 -5.47
C ARG A 154 2.97 12.93 -5.71
N ILE A 155 2.46 12.78 -6.93
CA ILE A 155 1.97 11.50 -7.41
C ILE A 155 3.19 10.69 -7.86
N VAL A 156 3.28 9.46 -7.34
CA VAL A 156 4.28 8.46 -7.74
C VAL A 156 3.59 7.27 -8.37
N TYR A 157 4.25 6.65 -9.34
CA TYR A 157 3.80 5.41 -9.96
C TYR A 157 4.73 4.30 -9.52
N ALA A 158 4.20 3.24 -8.92
CA ALA A 158 5.00 2.15 -8.39
C ALA A 158 5.91 1.49 -9.46
N SER A 159 5.43 1.45 -10.71
CA SER A 159 6.22 0.98 -11.87
C SER A 159 7.53 1.75 -12.09
N ASP A 160 7.56 3.05 -11.74
CA ASP A 160 8.79 3.85 -11.85
C ASP A 160 9.88 3.43 -10.85
N TYR A 161 9.55 2.56 -9.90
CA TYR A 161 10.45 2.09 -8.82
C TYR A 161 10.70 0.58 -8.88
N GLY A 162 10.44 -0.05 -10.03
CA GLY A 162 10.70 -1.48 -10.23
C GLY A 162 9.60 -2.41 -9.73
N VAL A 163 8.40 -1.87 -9.44
CA VAL A 163 7.23 -2.69 -9.10
C VAL A 163 6.50 -3.09 -10.38
N PRO A 164 6.18 -4.38 -10.62
CA PRO A 164 5.49 -4.83 -11.83
C PRO A 164 3.99 -4.48 -11.83
N GLN A 165 3.68 -3.23 -11.46
CA GLN A 165 2.31 -2.75 -11.30
C GLN A 165 2.16 -1.25 -11.56
N ASN A 166 1.18 -0.88 -12.38
CA ASN A 166 0.75 0.51 -12.61
C ASN A 166 -0.14 1.01 -11.45
N ARG A 167 0.47 1.20 -10.30
CA ARG A 167 -0.17 1.71 -9.08
C ARG A 167 0.24 3.15 -8.84
N SER A 168 -0.70 4.09 -8.93
CA SER A 168 -0.44 5.49 -8.59
C SER A 168 -0.84 5.81 -7.15
N ARG A 169 0.02 6.55 -6.45
CA ARG A 169 -0.22 7.03 -5.09
C ARG A 169 0.25 8.47 -4.95
N VAL A 170 -0.35 9.21 -4.04
CA VAL A 170 0.21 10.49 -3.60
C VAL A 170 1.03 10.26 -2.34
N LEU A 171 2.23 10.81 -2.33
CA LEU A 171 3.09 10.90 -1.15
C LEU A 171 3.13 12.34 -0.68
N PHE A 172 2.85 12.56 0.60
CA PHE A 172 3.15 13.78 1.32
C PHE A 172 4.40 13.51 2.15
N ILE A 173 5.47 14.25 1.89
CA ILE A 173 6.72 14.13 2.65
C ILE A 173 6.97 15.49 3.30
N GLY A 174 7.23 15.47 4.61
CA GLY A 174 7.55 16.65 5.38
C GLY A 174 8.87 16.51 6.12
N LYS A 175 9.63 17.62 6.17
CA LYS A 175 10.85 17.78 6.96
C LYS A 175 10.67 18.90 7.96
N LEU A 176 10.91 18.61 9.23
CA LEU A 176 10.95 19.61 10.31
C LEU A 176 12.22 20.46 10.15
N THR A 177 12.06 21.75 9.85
CA THR A 177 13.19 22.66 9.60
C THR A 177 12.74 24.11 9.64
N ASP A 178 13.61 25.01 10.10
CA ASP A 178 13.41 26.46 10.00
C ASP A 178 13.81 27.04 8.64
N ASN A 179 14.41 26.23 7.78
CA ASN A 179 14.74 26.62 6.42
C ASN A 179 13.55 26.39 5.48
N PHE A 180 12.73 27.40 5.28
CA PHE A 180 11.55 27.34 4.39
C PHE A 180 11.88 27.13 2.90
N MET A 181 13.14 27.27 2.50
CA MET A 181 13.62 26.96 1.15
C MET A 181 14.15 25.52 1.03
N TYR A 182 14.00 24.71 2.07
CA TYR A 182 14.44 23.31 2.05
C TYR A 182 13.72 22.54 0.94
N GLN A 183 14.48 21.81 0.15
CA GLN A 183 13.93 20.97 -0.92
C GLN A 183 13.67 19.55 -0.41
N ILE A 184 12.43 19.11 -0.50
CA ILE A 184 12.04 17.75 -0.14
C ILE A 184 12.55 16.75 -1.17
N HIS A 185 13.23 15.72 -0.71
CA HIS A 185 13.74 14.64 -1.55
C HIS A 185 12.67 13.57 -1.77
N PHE A 186 12.29 13.37 -3.01
CA PHE A 186 11.44 12.25 -3.43
C PHE A 186 12.30 11.08 -3.92
N PRO A 187 11.77 9.84 -3.85
CA PRO A 187 12.52 8.67 -4.29
C PRO A 187 12.99 8.82 -5.75
N ALA A 188 14.23 8.43 -6.00
CA ALA A 188 14.77 8.35 -7.35
C ALA A 188 14.13 7.18 -8.11
N LYS A 189 13.74 7.42 -9.37
CA LYS A 189 13.19 6.37 -10.21
C LYS A 189 14.24 5.28 -10.50
N ALA A 190 13.78 4.05 -10.58
CA ALA A 190 14.62 2.93 -11.02
C ALA A 190 15.07 3.13 -12.48
N THR A 191 16.22 2.59 -12.82
CA THR A 191 16.71 2.57 -14.19
C THR A 191 16.14 1.37 -14.95
N GLY A 192 15.72 1.57 -16.19
CA GLY A 192 15.18 0.52 -17.05
C GLY A 192 13.66 0.40 -17.02
N ALA A 193 13.13 -0.53 -17.82
CA ALA A 193 11.70 -0.82 -17.87
C ALA A 193 11.25 -1.55 -16.58
N PRO A 194 10.01 -1.30 -16.12
CA PRO A 194 9.48 -2.04 -14.99
C PRO A 194 9.32 -3.54 -15.33
N PRO A 195 9.44 -4.44 -14.34
CA PRO A 195 9.23 -5.87 -14.55
C PRO A 195 7.84 -6.15 -15.11
N THR A 196 7.72 -7.22 -15.90
CA THR A 196 6.45 -7.70 -16.44
C THR A 196 5.74 -8.63 -15.45
N ILE A 197 4.48 -8.96 -15.74
CA ILE A 197 3.75 -9.97 -14.98
C ILE A 197 4.47 -11.32 -15.04
N LYS A 198 4.97 -11.71 -16.22
CA LYS A 198 5.70 -12.97 -16.39
C LYS A 198 6.98 -13.00 -15.54
N ASP A 199 7.72 -11.89 -15.48
CA ASP A 199 8.92 -11.79 -14.63
C ASP A 199 8.56 -11.97 -13.14
N ALA A 200 7.41 -11.43 -12.72
CA ALA A 200 6.99 -11.44 -11.32
C ALA A 200 6.47 -12.79 -10.85
N ILE A 201 5.70 -13.50 -11.69
CA ILE A 201 4.95 -14.69 -11.24
C ILE A 201 5.20 -15.95 -12.09
N GLY A 202 5.95 -15.87 -13.18
CA GLY A 202 6.15 -16.98 -14.11
C GLY A 202 6.99 -18.13 -13.55
N HIS A 203 7.64 -17.94 -12.42
CA HIS A 203 8.45 -18.96 -11.75
C HIS A 203 7.65 -19.85 -10.77
N TYR A 204 6.40 -19.48 -10.44
CA TYR A 204 5.58 -20.29 -9.55
C TYR A 204 5.05 -21.56 -10.22
N PRO A 205 4.87 -22.66 -9.47
CA PRO A 205 4.28 -23.89 -9.98
C PRO A 205 2.91 -23.63 -10.63
N PRO A 206 2.62 -24.21 -11.80
CA PRO A 206 1.30 -24.10 -12.41
C PRO A 206 0.25 -24.80 -11.56
N LEU A 207 -0.94 -24.16 -11.45
CA LEU A 207 -2.09 -24.69 -10.71
C LEU A 207 -3.33 -24.73 -11.60
N ARG A 208 -4.18 -25.71 -11.37
CA ARG A 208 -5.56 -25.72 -11.85
C ARG A 208 -6.49 -25.08 -10.81
N SER A 209 -7.73 -24.85 -11.19
CA SER A 209 -8.77 -24.39 -10.27
C SER A 209 -8.90 -25.33 -9.05
N GLY A 210 -8.72 -24.80 -7.84
CA GLY A 210 -8.80 -25.52 -6.57
C GLY A 210 -7.52 -26.23 -6.13
N GLU A 211 -6.45 -26.22 -6.92
CA GLU A 211 -5.17 -26.81 -6.54
C GLU A 211 -4.35 -25.90 -5.63
N THR A 212 -3.47 -26.51 -4.84
CA THR A 212 -2.48 -25.89 -3.94
C THR A 212 -1.08 -26.37 -4.27
N SER A 213 -0.07 -25.57 -3.92
CA SER A 213 1.34 -25.96 -3.94
C SER A 213 1.95 -25.80 -2.54
N ASP A 214 3.22 -26.21 -2.40
CA ASP A 214 3.98 -26.04 -1.16
C ASP A 214 4.42 -24.58 -0.90
N VAL A 215 4.21 -23.69 -1.87
CA VAL A 215 4.55 -22.25 -1.72
C VAL A 215 3.46 -21.57 -0.87
N PRO A 216 3.80 -20.89 0.23
CA PRO A 216 2.83 -20.24 1.10
C PRO A 216 1.92 -19.26 0.33
N ASN A 217 0.61 -19.31 0.59
CA ASN A 217 -0.42 -18.51 -0.10
C ASN A 217 -0.57 -18.77 -1.62
N HIS A 218 0.08 -19.81 -2.17
CA HIS A 218 -0.08 -20.21 -3.56
C HIS A 218 -1.12 -21.33 -3.69
N GLU A 219 -2.37 -20.94 -3.53
CA GLU A 219 -3.55 -21.77 -3.56
C GLU A 219 -4.60 -21.17 -4.50
N ALA A 220 -4.97 -21.88 -5.54
CA ALA A 220 -5.94 -21.44 -6.52
C ALA A 220 -7.37 -21.48 -5.94
N MET A 221 -8.17 -20.49 -6.27
CA MET A 221 -9.60 -20.51 -5.96
C MET A 221 -10.31 -21.60 -6.78
N VAL A 222 -11.37 -22.17 -6.18
CA VAL A 222 -12.28 -23.04 -6.91
C VAL A 222 -13.17 -22.20 -7.80
N HIS A 223 -13.22 -22.49 -9.09
CA HIS A 223 -14.08 -21.82 -10.07
C HIS A 223 -15.17 -22.76 -10.58
N SER A 224 -16.38 -22.23 -10.81
CA SER A 224 -17.45 -22.99 -11.46
C SER A 224 -17.11 -23.32 -12.90
N ALA A 225 -17.70 -24.41 -13.46
CA ALA A 225 -17.52 -24.78 -14.86
C ALA A 225 -17.81 -23.61 -15.81
N GLN A 226 -18.89 -22.86 -15.57
CA GLN A 226 -19.22 -21.66 -16.34
C GLN A 226 -18.14 -20.57 -16.27
N MET A 227 -17.46 -20.40 -15.11
CA MET A 227 -16.38 -19.44 -14.99
C MET A 227 -15.14 -19.89 -15.75
N LEU A 228 -14.79 -21.19 -15.67
CA LEU A 228 -13.66 -21.77 -16.42
C LEU A 228 -13.90 -21.66 -17.94
N GLU A 229 -15.13 -21.90 -18.40
CA GLU A 229 -15.51 -21.71 -19.80
C GLU A 229 -15.29 -20.25 -20.23
N LYS A 230 -15.73 -19.25 -19.45
CA LYS A 230 -15.48 -17.82 -19.73
C LYS A 230 -14.00 -17.50 -19.78
N MET A 231 -13.21 -18.04 -18.85
CA MET A 231 -11.77 -17.83 -18.81
C MET A 231 -11.05 -18.35 -20.07
N ALA A 232 -11.53 -19.47 -20.64
CA ALA A 232 -10.92 -20.07 -21.83
C ALA A 232 -11.01 -19.16 -23.08
N TYR A 233 -11.99 -18.28 -23.16
CA TYR A 233 -12.10 -17.32 -24.27
C TYR A 233 -11.18 -16.11 -24.10
N VAL A 234 -10.83 -15.73 -22.88
CA VAL A 234 -10.01 -14.54 -22.63
C VAL A 234 -8.53 -14.91 -22.81
N LYS A 235 -7.91 -14.42 -23.87
CA LYS A 235 -6.49 -14.66 -24.20
C LYS A 235 -5.56 -13.81 -23.32
N ASP A 236 -4.25 -14.07 -23.40
CA ASP A 236 -3.21 -13.26 -22.76
C ASP A 236 -3.39 -11.77 -23.14
N GLY A 237 -3.50 -10.89 -22.13
CA GLY A 237 -3.85 -9.47 -22.32
C GLY A 237 -5.31 -9.20 -22.67
N GLY A 238 -6.13 -10.22 -22.77
CA GLY A 238 -7.53 -10.16 -23.19
C GLY A 238 -8.48 -9.62 -22.12
N ARG A 239 -9.73 -9.39 -22.54
CA ARG A 239 -10.74 -8.71 -21.72
C ARG A 239 -12.11 -9.39 -21.86
N ARG A 240 -13.07 -8.89 -21.07
CA ARG A 240 -14.47 -9.31 -21.08
C ARG A 240 -15.05 -9.44 -22.50
N ASP A 241 -14.64 -8.60 -23.44
CA ASP A 241 -15.19 -8.57 -24.79
C ASP A 241 -14.76 -9.76 -25.65
N ASP A 242 -13.73 -10.51 -25.24
CA ASP A 242 -13.33 -11.78 -25.85
C ASP A 242 -14.33 -12.90 -25.52
N ILE A 243 -15.15 -12.74 -24.49
CA ILE A 243 -16.17 -13.71 -24.09
C ILE A 243 -17.35 -13.59 -25.07
N PRO A 244 -17.83 -14.70 -25.67
CA PRO A 244 -19.01 -14.70 -26.52
C PRO A 244 -20.21 -14.03 -25.87
N GLU A 245 -21.02 -13.33 -26.65
CA GLU A 245 -22.10 -12.48 -26.11
C GLU A 245 -23.08 -13.23 -25.21
N HIS A 246 -23.45 -14.47 -25.58
CA HIS A 246 -24.36 -15.32 -24.83
C HIS A 246 -23.80 -15.77 -23.47
N LEU A 247 -22.48 -15.78 -23.27
CA LEU A 247 -21.78 -16.08 -22.00
C LEU A 247 -21.37 -14.84 -21.25
N ARG A 248 -21.41 -13.68 -21.90
CA ARG A 248 -20.91 -12.42 -21.35
C ARG A 248 -21.70 -11.97 -20.13
N PRO A 249 -21.04 -11.61 -19.01
CA PRO A 249 -21.73 -11.09 -17.84
C PRO A 249 -22.51 -9.81 -18.14
N GLN A 250 -23.81 -9.82 -17.86
CA GLN A 250 -24.70 -8.68 -18.13
C GLN A 250 -24.70 -7.64 -17.00
N LYS A 251 -24.30 -8.03 -15.79
CA LYS A 251 -24.31 -7.19 -14.58
C LYS A 251 -22.99 -7.26 -13.85
N GLY A 252 -22.69 -6.21 -13.09
CA GLY A 252 -21.50 -6.10 -12.25
C GLY A 252 -20.42 -5.20 -12.83
N ASP A 253 -19.23 -5.21 -12.23
CA ASP A 253 -18.11 -4.37 -12.68
C ASP A 253 -17.58 -4.86 -14.03
N ILE A 254 -17.86 -4.10 -15.08
CA ILE A 254 -17.47 -4.39 -16.47
C ILE A 254 -15.94 -4.36 -16.67
N ARG A 255 -15.19 -3.74 -15.76
CA ARG A 255 -13.72 -3.69 -15.79
C ARG A 255 -13.06 -4.98 -15.32
N LYS A 256 -13.83 -5.91 -14.78
CA LYS A 256 -13.40 -7.26 -14.37
C LYS A 256 -13.51 -8.22 -15.57
N TYR A 257 -13.10 -9.45 -15.41
CA TYR A 257 -12.92 -10.44 -16.49
C TYR A 257 -11.78 -10.07 -17.44
N ILE A 258 -10.66 -9.72 -16.88
CA ILE A 258 -9.43 -9.46 -17.62
C ILE A 258 -8.42 -10.56 -17.36
N ARG A 259 -7.64 -10.90 -18.36
CA ARG A 259 -6.42 -11.71 -18.21
C ARG A 259 -5.23 -10.76 -18.27
N TYR A 260 -4.31 -10.89 -17.34
CA TYR A 260 -3.11 -10.05 -17.38
C TYR A 260 -2.29 -10.33 -18.64
N ASP A 261 -1.67 -9.31 -19.18
CA ASP A 261 -0.73 -9.37 -20.29
C ASP A 261 0.64 -9.76 -19.72
N SER A 262 1.13 -10.94 -20.13
CA SER A 262 2.40 -11.49 -19.64
C SER A 262 3.60 -10.58 -19.87
N THR A 263 3.54 -9.72 -20.91
CA THR A 263 4.63 -8.85 -21.35
C THR A 263 4.58 -7.44 -20.76
N LYS A 264 3.60 -7.15 -19.91
CA LYS A 264 3.39 -5.82 -19.29
C LYS A 264 3.33 -5.89 -17.77
N SER A 265 3.50 -4.75 -17.14
CA SER A 265 3.16 -4.59 -15.72
C SER A 265 1.63 -4.65 -15.53
N SER A 266 1.19 -5.10 -14.35
CA SER A 266 -0.24 -5.21 -14.01
C SER A 266 -0.93 -3.86 -13.91
N ILE A 267 -2.25 -3.89 -13.98
CA ILE A 267 -3.07 -2.80 -13.42
C ILE A 267 -2.98 -2.79 -11.89
N CYS A 268 -3.49 -1.73 -11.27
CA CYS A 268 -3.49 -1.62 -9.81
C CYS A 268 -4.23 -2.79 -9.15
N ILE A 269 -3.54 -3.53 -8.27
CA ILE A 269 -4.12 -4.57 -7.43
C ILE A 269 -5.01 -3.89 -6.39
N THR A 270 -6.22 -4.45 -6.23
CA THR A 270 -7.23 -4.01 -5.25
C THR A 270 -7.59 -5.17 -4.31
N GLY A 271 -8.41 -4.91 -3.30
CA GLY A 271 -8.85 -5.94 -2.36
C GLY A 271 -9.80 -7.01 -2.93
N ASP A 272 -10.22 -6.92 -4.20
CA ASP A 272 -11.03 -7.94 -4.88
C ASP A 272 -10.47 -8.21 -6.28
N MET A 273 -9.70 -9.29 -6.41
CA MET A 273 -9.06 -9.72 -7.65
C MET A 273 -9.62 -11.04 -8.21
N ARG A 274 -10.76 -11.50 -7.71
CA ARG A 274 -11.37 -12.80 -8.07
C ARG A 274 -11.74 -12.98 -9.54
N LYS A 275 -11.80 -11.89 -10.31
CA LYS A 275 -12.12 -11.87 -11.74
C LYS A 275 -10.99 -11.30 -12.58
N VAL A 276 -9.76 -11.37 -12.06
CA VAL A 276 -8.53 -11.10 -12.78
C VAL A 276 -7.79 -12.41 -12.95
N PHE A 277 -7.53 -12.79 -14.20
CA PHE A 277 -7.05 -14.13 -14.55
C PHE A 277 -5.54 -14.15 -14.73
N HIS A 278 -4.95 -15.27 -14.38
CA HIS A 278 -3.55 -15.56 -14.66
C HIS A 278 -3.31 -15.51 -16.17
N TYR A 279 -2.17 -14.96 -16.62
CA TYR A 279 -1.87 -14.71 -18.03
C TYR A 279 -1.94 -15.98 -18.90
N GLU A 280 -1.67 -17.17 -18.37
CA GLU A 280 -1.64 -18.44 -19.08
C GLU A 280 -2.68 -19.46 -18.58
N GLN A 281 -2.99 -19.46 -17.28
CA GLN A 281 -3.81 -20.50 -16.64
C GLN A 281 -5.27 -20.03 -16.49
N ASN A 282 -6.23 -20.97 -16.64
CA ASN A 282 -7.66 -20.67 -16.49
C ASN A 282 -8.07 -20.65 -15.02
N ARG A 283 -7.59 -19.66 -14.29
CA ARG A 283 -7.92 -19.37 -12.90
C ARG A 283 -7.65 -17.89 -12.56
N ALA A 284 -8.20 -17.44 -11.46
CA ALA A 284 -7.78 -16.18 -10.87
C ALA A 284 -6.36 -16.29 -10.30
N LEU A 285 -5.70 -15.15 -10.10
CA LEU A 285 -4.41 -15.09 -9.44
C LEU A 285 -4.53 -15.56 -7.98
N THR A 286 -3.51 -16.27 -7.51
CA THR A 286 -3.38 -16.63 -6.09
C THR A 286 -2.94 -15.43 -5.26
N VAL A 287 -3.07 -15.52 -3.94
CA VAL A 287 -2.58 -14.46 -3.04
C VAL A 287 -1.06 -14.30 -3.17
N ARG A 288 -0.31 -15.40 -3.33
CA ARG A 288 1.15 -15.37 -3.55
C ARG A 288 1.52 -14.59 -4.80
N GLU A 289 0.84 -14.84 -5.91
CA GLU A 289 1.08 -14.13 -7.17
C GLU A 289 0.75 -12.64 -7.05
N LEU A 290 -0.35 -12.29 -6.38
CA LEU A 290 -0.68 -10.90 -6.09
C LEU A 290 0.37 -10.24 -5.19
N ALA A 291 0.87 -10.96 -4.19
CA ALA A 291 1.92 -10.51 -3.29
C ALA A 291 3.26 -10.28 -4.03
N ALA A 292 3.63 -11.18 -4.94
CA ALA A 292 4.83 -11.03 -5.77
C ALA A 292 4.73 -9.79 -6.69
N ILE A 293 3.56 -9.56 -7.30
CA ILE A 293 3.31 -8.35 -8.09
C ILE A 293 3.39 -7.08 -7.22
N GLN A 294 3.03 -7.17 -5.93
CA GLN A 294 3.22 -6.11 -4.94
C GLN A 294 4.65 -6.07 -4.38
N THR A 295 5.54 -6.95 -4.84
CA THR A 295 6.95 -7.04 -4.42
C THR A 295 7.17 -7.52 -2.98
N TYR A 296 6.24 -8.28 -2.41
CA TYR A 296 6.51 -9.02 -1.18
C TYR A 296 7.40 -10.22 -1.46
N PRO A 297 8.36 -10.55 -0.59
CA PRO A 297 9.19 -11.73 -0.74
C PRO A 297 8.38 -13.01 -0.50
N ASP A 298 8.84 -14.15 -1.04
CA ASP A 298 8.15 -15.44 -0.89
C ASP A 298 8.04 -15.93 0.56
N SER A 299 8.97 -15.49 1.41
CA SER A 299 8.93 -15.75 2.85
C SER A 299 7.82 -15.03 3.60
N PHE A 300 7.22 -13.99 3.01
CA PHE A 300 6.15 -13.23 3.67
C PHE A 300 4.83 -14.00 3.57
N VAL A 301 4.20 -14.30 4.70
CA VAL A 301 2.99 -15.12 4.79
C VAL A 301 1.78 -14.28 5.19
N PHE A 302 0.70 -14.36 4.41
CA PHE A 302 -0.58 -13.74 4.75
C PHE A 302 -1.48 -14.76 5.45
N LEU A 303 -1.97 -14.42 6.64
CA LEU A 303 -2.85 -15.26 7.45
C LEU A 303 -4.33 -14.88 7.24
N GLY A 304 -5.24 -15.70 7.76
CA GLY A 304 -6.68 -15.46 7.68
C GLY A 304 -7.33 -15.94 6.38
N SER A 305 -8.56 -15.49 6.12
CA SER A 305 -9.31 -15.90 4.93
C SER A 305 -8.70 -15.37 3.64
N LYS A 306 -8.87 -16.11 2.51
CA LYS A 306 -8.36 -15.67 1.18
C LYS A 306 -8.82 -14.26 0.78
N ILE A 307 -10.05 -13.89 1.15
CA ILE A 307 -10.58 -12.54 0.88
C ILE A 307 -9.79 -11.51 1.68
N LYS A 308 -9.54 -11.78 2.95
CA LYS A 308 -8.76 -10.89 3.81
C LYS A 308 -7.31 -10.78 3.33
N GLN A 309 -6.70 -11.90 2.95
CA GLN A 309 -5.35 -11.93 2.37
C GLN A 309 -5.26 -11.05 1.11
N GLN A 310 -6.23 -11.15 0.19
CA GLN A 310 -6.28 -10.28 -1.00
C GLN A 310 -6.45 -8.80 -0.63
N GLN A 311 -7.25 -8.49 0.39
CA GLN A 311 -7.43 -7.12 0.89
C GLN A 311 -6.13 -6.57 1.47
N MET A 312 -5.40 -7.36 2.27
CA MET A 312 -4.10 -6.99 2.80
C MET A 312 -3.10 -6.65 1.68
N VAL A 313 -2.98 -7.52 0.68
CA VAL A 313 -2.11 -7.28 -0.48
C VAL A 313 -2.54 -6.02 -1.24
N GLY A 314 -3.84 -5.88 -1.55
CA GLY A 314 -4.36 -4.76 -2.36
C GLY A 314 -4.25 -3.40 -1.68
N ASN A 315 -4.38 -3.34 -0.36
CA ASN A 315 -4.30 -2.09 0.41
C ASN A 315 -2.87 -1.67 0.75
N SER A 316 -1.92 -2.58 0.65
CA SER A 316 -0.53 -2.35 1.05
C SER A 316 0.23 -1.37 0.13
N VAL A 317 1.22 -0.69 0.69
CA VAL A 317 2.30 -0.05 -0.06
C VAL A 317 3.27 -1.13 -0.53
N PRO A 318 3.64 -1.20 -1.83
CA PRO A 318 4.63 -2.18 -2.29
C PRO A 318 5.97 -2.01 -1.56
N PRO A 319 6.54 -3.07 -0.97
CA PRO A 319 7.79 -2.97 -0.19
C PRO A 319 8.97 -2.36 -0.95
N VAL A 320 9.12 -2.62 -2.25
CA VAL A 320 10.18 -2.01 -3.07
C VAL A 320 9.97 -0.49 -3.22
N LEU A 321 8.72 -0.02 -3.42
CA LEU A 321 8.41 1.41 -3.40
C LEU A 321 8.68 2.01 -2.01
N ALA A 322 8.27 1.32 -0.95
CA ALA A 322 8.50 1.76 0.42
C ALA A 322 9.99 1.90 0.74
N LYS A 323 10.83 0.96 0.26
CA LYS A 323 12.29 1.06 0.37
C LYS A 323 12.83 2.29 -0.35
N ALA A 324 12.39 2.55 -1.58
CA ALA A 324 12.83 3.74 -2.33
C ALA A 324 12.44 5.04 -1.60
N ILE A 325 11.25 5.08 -0.98
CA ILE A 325 10.82 6.20 -0.14
C ILE A 325 11.74 6.34 1.08
N ALA A 326 12.04 5.25 1.78
CA ALA A 326 12.90 5.25 2.95
C ALA A 326 14.32 5.73 2.63
N GLU A 327 14.89 5.32 1.49
CA GLU A 327 16.21 5.79 1.04
C GLU A 327 16.20 7.31 0.75
N ALA A 328 15.14 7.85 0.15
CA ALA A 328 15.01 9.30 -0.05
C ALA A 328 14.90 10.04 1.29
N VAL A 329 14.09 9.54 2.23
CA VAL A 329 13.99 10.10 3.59
C VAL A 329 15.33 10.08 4.29
N LYS A 330 16.10 9.00 4.16
CA LYS A 330 17.42 8.85 4.78
C LYS A 330 18.40 9.93 4.35
N THR A 331 18.34 10.41 3.10
CA THR A 331 19.17 11.53 2.62
C THR A 331 18.79 12.87 3.26
N MET A 332 17.57 13.02 3.75
CA MET A 332 17.12 14.21 4.46
C MET A 332 17.47 14.18 5.97
N LEU A 333 17.87 13.03 6.51
CA LEU A 333 18.25 12.83 7.91
C LEU A 333 19.77 12.94 8.12
N GLN A 334 20.54 13.02 7.05
CA GLN A 334 21.98 13.21 7.06
C GLN A 334 22.35 14.68 7.18
#